data_0b2c06ff3df99a970a8ea7f722c9a296
#
_entry.id   0b2c06ff3df99a970a8ea7f722c9a296
#
_cell.length_a   1.000
_cell.length_b   1.000
_cell.length_c   1.000
_cell.angle_alpha   90.00
_cell.angle_beta   90.00
_cell.angle_gamma   90.00
#
_symmetry.space_group_name_H-M   'P 1'
#
loop_
_entity.id
_entity.type
_entity.pdbx_description
1 polymer ?
#
loop_
_entity_poly.entity_id
_entity_poly.type
_entity_poly.pdbx_seq_one_letter_code
_entity_poly.pdbx_strand_id
1 'polypeptide(L)'
;MSANADVTSANTVGFTTVNLEAGKWYMIVPQFTKTGVEESATFNALDVMTFNGLKAGTYSTRNTASPQIQVHKPSDNTYTIYYYNSDAKDAGANVTAWATARAAVYSIPVPRYKGFWLKVTGAEDGATLTVAGQVRDLSKPVEVEVGTEGQWQMVSNPFPCDLDIANMKVEGLVPGTYSTRNTVSPQMQVHKPSDNTYTIYYYNSDAKDAGANVTAWATARAAVTSGKICDACKGFWLKVPSGTGKLIFTMPSNN
;
A
#
# COMPACT_ATOMS: atom_id res chain seq x y z
N MET A 1 -46.47 -15.21 19.37
CA MET A 1 -45.61 -14.06 19.09
C MET A 1 -44.24 -14.61 18.68
N SER A 2 -43.90 -14.51 17.39
CA SER A 2 -42.61 -14.98 16.88
C SER A 2 -41.62 -13.81 17.02
N ALA A 3 -40.61 -13.98 17.88
CA ALA A 3 -39.53 -13.01 17.97
C ALA A 3 -38.66 -13.20 16.73
N ASN A 4 -38.69 -12.25 15.80
CA ASN A 4 -37.69 -12.12 14.76
C ASN A 4 -36.38 -11.70 15.48
N ALA A 5 -35.45 -12.65 15.62
CA ALA A 5 -34.09 -12.30 15.96
C ALA A 5 -33.46 -11.63 14.73
N ASP A 6 -33.25 -10.32 14.80
CA ASP A 6 -32.42 -9.62 13.84
C ASP A 6 -31.01 -10.22 13.91
N VAL A 7 -30.66 -11.01 12.94
CA VAL A 7 -29.29 -11.48 12.76
C VAL A 7 -28.49 -10.31 12.16
N THR A 8 -27.97 -9.47 13.01
CA THR A 8 -26.96 -8.49 12.61
C THR A 8 -25.69 -9.23 12.24
N SER A 9 -25.31 -9.22 10.97
CA SER A 9 -23.98 -9.71 10.55
C SER A 9 -22.91 -8.88 11.26
N ALA A 10 -22.13 -9.51 12.10
CA ALA A 10 -21.04 -8.86 12.85
C ALA A 10 -19.86 -8.45 11.93
N ASN A 11 -19.85 -8.84 10.66
CA ASN A 11 -18.75 -8.63 9.73
C ASN A 11 -19.21 -7.89 8.48
N THR A 12 -18.74 -6.67 8.31
CA THR A 12 -18.85 -5.94 7.02
C THR A 12 -17.77 -6.45 6.08
N VAL A 13 -18.17 -6.97 4.91
CA VAL A 13 -17.25 -7.39 3.86
C VAL A 13 -17.25 -6.33 2.76
N GLY A 14 -16.06 -5.99 2.29
CA GLY A 14 -15.85 -5.06 1.18
C GLY A 14 -14.96 -5.65 0.11
N PHE A 15 -14.94 -5.02 -1.05
CA PHE A 15 -14.00 -5.34 -2.11
C PHE A 15 -13.61 -4.10 -2.91
N THR A 16 -12.44 -4.18 -3.55
CA THR A 16 -11.96 -3.19 -4.53
C THR A 16 -11.34 -3.92 -5.70
N THR A 17 -11.57 -3.44 -6.91
CA THR A 17 -11.00 -4.01 -8.13
C THR A 17 -10.05 -3.03 -8.78
N VAL A 18 -8.87 -3.51 -9.16
CA VAL A 18 -7.84 -2.77 -9.90
C VAL A 18 -7.69 -3.40 -11.27
N ASN A 19 -7.88 -2.62 -12.33
CA ASN A 19 -7.59 -3.05 -13.69
C ASN A 19 -6.07 -3.15 -13.89
N LEU A 20 -5.64 -4.25 -14.50
CA LEU A 20 -4.23 -4.56 -14.70
C LEU A 20 -3.88 -4.49 -16.19
N GLU A 21 -2.82 -3.77 -16.50
CA GLU A 21 -2.28 -3.63 -17.85
C GLU A 21 -0.87 -4.22 -17.92
N ALA A 22 -0.59 -4.94 -19.00
CA ALA A 22 0.76 -5.46 -19.24
C ALA A 22 1.81 -4.34 -19.32
N GLY A 23 2.98 -4.59 -18.77
CA GLY A 23 4.09 -3.64 -18.71
C GLY A 23 4.01 -2.60 -17.60
N LYS A 24 2.94 -2.58 -16.80
CA LYS A 24 2.74 -1.58 -15.73
C LYS A 24 3.16 -2.09 -14.35
N TRP A 25 3.45 -1.11 -13.49
CA TRP A 25 3.69 -1.29 -12.07
C TRP A 25 2.53 -0.70 -11.27
N TYR A 26 2.12 -1.42 -10.23
CA TYR A 26 1.06 -1.00 -9.31
C TYR A 26 1.58 -1.08 -7.89
N MET A 27 1.38 -0.03 -7.11
CA MET A 27 1.54 -0.09 -5.66
C MET A 27 0.22 -0.58 -5.08
N ILE A 28 0.21 -1.79 -4.58
CA ILE A 28 -0.98 -2.44 -4.03
C ILE A 28 -0.89 -2.45 -2.51
N VAL A 29 -2.00 -2.10 -1.91
CA VAL A 29 -2.19 -2.10 -0.46
C VAL A 29 -3.48 -2.85 -0.15
N PRO A 30 -3.41 -4.04 0.41
CA PRO A 30 -4.60 -4.71 0.90
C PRO A 30 -5.16 -3.97 2.12
N GLN A 31 -6.40 -3.48 2.00
CA GLN A 31 -7.11 -2.72 3.03
C GLN A 31 -8.05 -3.61 3.85
N PHE A 32 -8.27 -4.83 3.36
CA PHE A 32 -9.16 -5.80 3.97
C PHE A 32 -8.36 -6.89 4.67
N THR A 33 -8.97 -7.53 5.64
CA THR A 33 -8.43 -8.70 6.34
C THR A 33 -9.26 -9.93 6.02
N LYS A 34 -8.67 -11.11 6.20
CA LYS A 34 -9.41 -12.36 6.09
C LYS A 34 -10.53 -12.38 7.13
N THR A 35 -11.75 -12.73 6.70
CA THR A 35 -12.91 -12.83 7.60
C THR A 35 -12.64 -13.80 8.75
N GLY A 36 -12.94 -13.38 9.96
CA GLY A 36 -12.77 -14.19 11.18
C GLY A 36 -11.34 -14.30 11.71
N VAL A 37 -10.39 -13.56 11.12
CA VAL A 37 -9.01 -13.48 11.61
C VAL A 37 -8.81 -12.16 12.34
N GLU A 38 -8.29 -12.25 13.58
CA GLU A 38 -7.94 -11.05 14.33
C GLU A 38 -6.89 -10.20 13.62
N GLU A 39 -6.90 -8.92 13.93
CA GLU A 39 -5.95 -7.98 13.38
C GLU A 39 -4.50 -8.34 13.80
N SER A 40 -3.75 -8.93 12.88
CA SER A 40 -2.34 -9.28 13.03
C SER A 40 -1.41 -8.20 12.48
N ALA A 41 -0.20 -8.11 13.03
CA ALA A 41 0.85 -7.22 12.51
C ALA A 41 1.30 -7.59 11.09
N THR A 42 1.09 -8.84 10.67
CA THR A 42 1.40 -9.36 9.34
C THR A 42 0.24 -10.23 8.88
N PHE A 43 -0.13 -10.14 7.63
CA PHE A 43 -1.18 -10.96 7.03
C PHE A 43 -0.68 -11.60 5.73
N ASN A 44 -1.35 -12.66 5.30
CA ASN A 44 -1.10 -13.27 3.99
C ASN A 44 -1.89 -12.50 2.91
N ALA A 45 -1.18 -11.86 1.99
CA ALA A 45 -1.81 -11.10 0.92
C ALA A 45 -2.71 -11.96 0.03
N LEU A 46 -2.37 -13.23 -0.19
CA LEU A 46 -3.15 -14.14 -1.02
C LEU A 46 -4.51 -14.55 -0.40
N ASP A 47 -4.71 -14.32 0.91
CA ASP A 47 -5.99 -14.60 1.56
C ASP A 47 -7.09 -13.59 1.17
N VAL A 48 -6.70 -12.42 0.69
CA VAL A 48 -7.62 -11.32 0.34
C VAL A 48 -7.53 -10.89 -1.13
N MET A 49 -6.62 -11.47 -1.90
CA MET A 49 -6.38 -11.09 -3.30
C MET A 49 -6.75 -12.22 -4.27
N THR A 50 -7.47 -11.85 -5.32
CA THR A 50 -7.76 -12.72 -6.47
C THR A 50 -7.31 -12.05 -7.74
N PHE A 51 -6.48 -12.74 -8.52
CA PHE A 51 -6.00 -12.30 -9.83
C PHE A 51 -6.76 -13.01 -10.94
N ASN A 52 -7.27 -12.24 -11.91
CA ASN A 52 -7.87 -12.76 -13.14
C ASN A 52 -7.09 -12.26 -14.34
N GLY A 53 -6.86 -13.10 -15.33
CA GLY A 53 -6.23 -12.75 -16.59
C GLY A 53 -4.72 -12.46 -16.52
N LEU A 54 -4.02 -12.78 -15.40
CA LEU A 54 -2.55 -12.74 -15.39
C LEU A 54 -1.97 -13.89 -16.22
N LYS A 55 -0.99 -13.57 -17.07
CA LYS A 55 -0.24 -14.58 -17.83
C LYS A 55 1.00 -15.00 -17.05
N ALA A 56 1.05 -16.26 -16.65
CA ALA A 56 2.21 -16.82 -15.97
C ALA A 56 3.42 -16.93 -16.92
N GLY A 57 4.60 -16.58 -16.41
CA GLY A 57 5.85 -16.94 -17.08
C GLY A 57 6.36 -18.30 -16.64
N THR A 58 7.65 -18.53 -16.82
CA THR A 58 8.35 -19.73 -16.33
C THR A 58 9.51 -19.31 -15.44
N TYR A 59 10.07 -20.26 -14.69
CA TYR A 59 11.25 -19.98 -13.87
C TYR A 59 12.42 -19.42 -14.69
N SER A 60 12.62 -19.93 -15.91
CA SER A 60 13.69 -19.43 -16.79
C SER A 60 13.46 -18.02 -17.31
N THR A 61 12.21 -17.60 -17.46
CA THR A 61 11.82 -16.28 -17.97
C THR A 61 11.29 -15.36 -16.87
N ARG A 62 11.40 -15.72 -15.58
CA ARG A 62 10.75 -15.04 -14.47
C ARG A 62 11.02 -13.54 -14.37
N ASN A 63 12.23 -13.10 -14.73
CA ASN A 63 12.59 -11.69 -14.64
C ASN A 63 11.96 -10.82 -15.74
N THR A 64 11.61 -11.42 -16.86
CA THR A 64 11.12 -10.72 -18.06
C THR A 64 9.67 -10.99 -18.38
N ALA A 65 9.17 -12.19 -18.11
CA ALA A 65 7.83 -12.63 -18.52
C ALA A 65 6.86 -12.90 -17.37
N SER A 66 7.36 -13.20 -16.15
CA SER A 66 6.46 -13.47 -15.02
C SER A 66 6.00 -12.19 -14.34
N PRO A 67 4.71 -12.03 -14.04
CA PRO A 67 4.25 -11.04 -13.06
C PRO A 67 4.96 -11.23 -11.72
N GLN A 68 5.22 -10.13 -11.01
CA GLN A 68 6.01 -10.13 -9.79
C GLN A 68 5.29 -9.38 -8.68
N ILE A 69 5.26 -9.98 -7.48
CA ILE A 69 4.96 -9.27 -6.24
C ILE A 69 6.31 -9.01 -5.55
N GLN A 70 6.57 -7.74 -5.21
CA GLN A 70 7.82 -7.32 -4.56
C GLN A 70 7.49 -6.67 -3.22
N VAL A 71 7.76 -7.38 -2.13
CA VAL A 71 7.55 -6.91 -0.76
C VAL A 71 8.84 -6.29 -0.25
N HIS A 72 8.81 -5.00 0.07
CA HIS A 72 9.96 -4.26 0.56
C HIS A 72 10.35 -4.72 1.97
N LYS A 73 11.64 -4.90 2.18
CA LYS A 73 12.27 -5.17 3.48
C LYS A 73 13.03 -3.93 3.96
N PRO A 74 12.51 -3.19 4.93
CA PRO A 74 13.15 -1.96 5.39
C PRO A 74 14.53 -2.19 6.04
N SER A 75 14.76 -3.37 6.62
CA SER A 75 15.99 -3.69 7.36
C SER A 75 17.26 -3.62 6.51
N ASP A 76 17.18 -3.99 5.24
CA ASP A 76 18.29 -4.05 4.30
C ASP A 76 18.03 -3.30 3.00
N ASN A 77 16.88 -2.59 2.93
CA ASN A 77 16.41 -1.86 1.75
C ASN A 77 16.35 -2.72 0.48
N THR A 78 15.99 -3.98 0.62
CA THR A 78 15.82 -4.94 -0.48
C THR A 78 14.37 -5.36 -0.63
N TYR A 79 14.10 -6.32 -1.53
CA TYR A 79 12.77 -6.85 -1.78
C TYR A 79 12.78 -8.39 -1.69
N THR A 80 11.74 -8.96 -1.08
CA THR A 80 11.38 -10.34 -1.36
C THR A 80 10.52 -10.35 -2.61
N ILE A 81 10.93 -11.12 -3.62
CA ILE A 81 10.26 -11.17 -4.91
C ILE A 81 9.59 -12.53 -5.09
N TYR A 82 8.30 -12.50 -5.40
CA TYR A 82 7.49 -13.64 -5.77
C TYR A 82 7.12 -13.53 -7.24
N TYR A 83 7.25 -14.63 -7.98
CA TYR A 83 7.02 -14.70 -9.42
C TYR A 83 5.79 -15.57 -9.71
N TYR A 84 4.91 -15.13 -10.60
CA TYR A 84 3.78 -15.95 -11.05
C TYR A 84 4.22 -16.84 -12.21
N ASN A 85 4.48 -18.11 -11.92
CA ASN A 85 5.07 -19.07 -12.85
C ASN A 85 4.14 -20.25 -13.12
N SER A 86 4.16 -20.75 -14.37
CA SER A 86 3.43 -21.95 -14.80
C SER A 86 4.17 -23.26 -14.50
N ASP A 87 5.46 -23.17 -14.13
CA ASP A 87 6.35 -24.29 -13.79
C ASP A 87 6.84 -24.23 -12.34
N ALA A 88 6.11 -23.57 -11.47
CA ALA A 88 6.35 -23.61 -10.03
C ALA A 88 6.22 -25.06 -9.52
N LYS A 89 7.01 -25.43 -8.53
CA LYS A 89 7.01 -26.80 -7.98
C LYS A 89 6.20 -26.87 -6.69
N ASP A 90 5.21 -27.77 -6.70
CA ASP A 90 4.49 -28.19 -5.52
C ASP A 90 4.55 -29.72 -5.41
N ALA A 91 5.12 -30.25 -4.32
CA ALA A 91 5.39 -31.69 -4.12
C ALA A 91 6.05 -32.35 -5.34
N GLY A 92 6.90 -31.62 -6.09
CA GLY A 92 7.60 -32.10 -7.27
C GLY A 92 6.86 -31.92 -8.60
N ALA A 93 5.53 -31.68 -8.59
CA ALA A 93 4.75 -31.42 -9.79
C ALA A 93 4.86 -29.95 -10.23
N ASN A 94 4.64 -29.68 -11.54
CA ASN A 94 4.49 -28.33 -12.03
C ASN A 94 3.09 -27.82 -11.75
N VAL A 95 3.00 -26.62 -11.18
CA VAL A 95 1.73 -25.91 -10.95
C VAL A 95 1.86 -24.45 -11.39
N THR A 96 0.75 -23.83 -11.76
CA THR A 96 0.71 -22.39 -11.99
C THR A 96 0.43 -21.70 -10.65
N ALA A 97 1.45 -21.06 -10.10
CA ALA A 97 1.37 -20.44 -8.77
C ALA A 97 2.38 -19.29 -8.60
N TRP A 98 2.19 -18.50 -7.55
CA TRP A 98 3.25 -17.65 -7.04
C TRP A 98 4.39 -18.52 -6.49
N ALA A 99 5.62 -18.10 -6.71
CA ALA A 99 6.79 -18.90 -6.36
C ALA A 99 7.97 -18.03 -5.91
N THR A 100 8.75 -18.54 -4.96
CA THR A 100 10.11 -18.08 -4.72
C THR A 100 11.07 -19.08 -5.37
N ALA A 101 12.01 -18.59 -6.17
CA ALA A 101 12.79 -19.48 -7.04
C ALA A 101 11.85 -20.41 -7.84
N ARG A 102 11.83 -21.69 -7.55
CA ARG A 102 10.93 -22.68 -8.18
C ARG A 102 9.81 -23.19 -7.27
N ALA A 103 9.94 -23.00 -5.96
CA ALA A 103 8.95 -23.51 -5.02
C ALA A 103 7.67 -22.68 -5.05
N ALA A 104 6.52 -23.33 -5.22
CA ALA A 104 5.22 -22.70 -5.09
C ALA A 104 5.05 -22.18 -3.67
N VAL A 105 4.43 -20.99 -3.54
CA VAL A 105 4.10 -20.38 -2.25
C VAL A 105 2.61 -20.09 -2.19
N TYR A 106 2.03 -20.36 -1.03
CA TYR A 106 0.62 -20.14 -0.74
C TYR A 106 0.42 -19.05 0.31
N SER A 107 1.52 -18.41 0.70
CA SER A 107 1.51 -17.26 1.60
C SER A 107 2.54 -16.24 1.17
N ILE A 108 2.10 -15.00 1.05
CA ILE A 108 2.92 -13.82 0.83
C ILE A 108 2.73 -12.90 2.03
N PRO A 109 3.63 -12.96 3.03
CA PRO A 109 3.49 -12.15 4.23
C PRO A 109 3.74 -10.68 3.91
N VAL A 110 2.76 -9.83 4.23
CA VAL A 110 2.85 -8.39 4.10
C VAL A 110 2.60 -7.77 5.47
N PRO A 111 3.48 -6.90 5.97
CA PRO A 111 3.24 -6.18 7.21
C PRO A 111 1.98 -5.31 7.07
N ARG A 112 1.22 -5.24 8.15
CA ARG A 112 -0.01 -4.46 8.18
C ARG A 112 0.25 -2.99 7.87
N TYR A 113 -0.65 -2.37 7.10
CA TYR A 113 -0.51 -0.99 6.60
C TYR A 113 0.75 -0.72 5.78
N LYS A 114 1.38 -1.79 5.29
CA LYS A 114 2.42 -1.71 4.26
C LYS A 114 1.86 -2.23 2.95
N GLY A 115 2.39 -1.71 1.87
CA GLY A 115 2.06 -2.16 0.52
C GLY A 115 3.18 -3.00 -0.08
N PHE A 116 2.95 -3.39 -1.31
CA PHE A 116 3.95 -4.04 -2.15
C PHE A 116 3.80 -3.57 -3.59
N TRP A 117 4.84 -3.79 -4.38
CA TRP A 117 4.77 -3.59 -5.81
C TRP A 117 4.24 -4.84 -6.51
N LEU A 118 3.27 -4.64 -7.40
CA LEU A 118 2.86 -5.62 -8.39
C LEU A 118 3.37 -5.16 -9.76
N LYS A 119 4.29 -5.91 -10.35
CA LYS A 119 4.71 -5.76 -11.74
C LYS A 119 3.88 -6.69 -12.60
N VAL A 120 3.17 -6.15 -13.58
CA VAL A 120 2.38 -6.93 -14.53
C VAL A 120 3.17 -7.02 -15.84
N THR A 121 3.85 -8.14 -16.09
CA THR A 121 4.64 -8.36 -17.30
C THR A 121 3.79 -8.86 -18.46
N GLY A 122 2.77 -9.68 -18.15
CA GLY A 122 1.78 -10.19 -19.10
C GLY A 122 0.41 -10.26 -18.49
N ALA A 123 -0.59 -9.82 -19.24
CA ALA A 123 -2.00 -9.84 -18.86
C ALA A 123 -2.86 -10.05 -20.11
N GLU A 124 -4.06 -10.56 -19.93
CA GLU A 124 -5.13 -10.57 -20.93
C GLU A 124 -5.85 -9.22 -20.91
N ASP A 125 -6.58 -8.93 -21.99
CA ASP A 125 -7.48 -7.77 -21.99
C ASP A 125 -8.52 -7.93 -20.88
N GLY A 126 -8.71 -6.88 -20.09
CA GLY A 126 -9.61 -6.92 -18.94
C GLY A 126 -9.07 -7.66 -17.71
N ALA A 127 -7.76 -7.92 -17.64
CA ALA A 127 -7.15 -8.51 -16.45
C ALA A 127 -7.38 -7.63 -15.20
N THR A 128 -7.66 -8.27 -14.07
CA THR A 128 -8.00 -7.58 -12.83
C THR A 128 -7.32 -8.20 -11.60
N LEU A 129 -7.11 -7.36 -10.61
CA LEU A 129 -6.87 -7.75 -9.22
C LEU A 129 -8.09 -7.33 -8.40
N THR A 130 -8.75 -8.28 -7.75
CA THR A 130 -9.76 -8.01 -6.74
C THR A 130 -9.14 -8.21 -5.36
N VAL A 131 -9.26 -7.19 -4.51
CA VAL A 131 -8.92 -7.29 -3.08
C VAL A 131 -10.23 -7.28 -2.32
N ALA A 132 -10.50 -8.33 -1.54
CA ALA A 132 -11.76 -8.50 -0.82
C ALA A 132 -11.54 -9.07 0.57
N GLY A 133 -12.41 -8.73 1.52
CA GLY A 133 -12.34 -9.25 2.87
C GLY A 133 -13.14 -8.43 3.86
N GLN A 134 -12.88 -8.64 5.14
CA GLN A 134 -13.52 -7.91 6.22
C GLN A 134 -13.02 -6.48 6.28
N VAL A 135 -13.95 -5.54 6.32
CA VAL A 135 -13.67 -4.11 6.56
C VAL A 135 -13.40 -3.93 8.06
N ARG A 136 -12.34 -3.22 8.39
CA ARG A 136 -12.04 -2.85 9.77
C ARG A 136 -13.10 -1.88 10.32
N ASP A 137 -13.06 -1.65 11.63
CA ASP A 137 -13.84 -0.59 12.28
C ASP A 137 -13.35 0.79 11.80
N LEU A 138 -14.11 1.40 10.89
CA LEU A 138 -13.76 2.68 10.27
C LEU A 138 -13.94 3.89 11.21
N SER A 139 -14.58 3.71 12.37
CA SER A 139 -14.75 4.78 13.37
C SER A 139 -13.47 5.08 14.15
N LYS A 140 -12.50 4.16 14.10
CA LYS A 140 -11.24 4.29 14.82
C LYS A 140 -10.11 4.79 13.90
N PRO A 141 -9.28 5.72 14.38
CA PRO A 141 -8.06 6.11 13.70
C PRO A 141 -7.13 4.91 13.46
N VAL A 142 -6.31 5.01 12.42
CA VAL A 142 -5.21 4.07 12.16
C VAL A 142 -3.90 4.76 12.45
N GLU A 143 -3.15 4.20 13.39
CA GLU A 143 -1.79 4.64 13.66
C GLU A 143 -0.79 3.74 12.93
N VAL A 144 0.12 4.37 12.19
CA VAL A 144 1.21 3.68 11.49
C VAL A 144 2.53 4.24 11.98
N GLU A 145 3.27 3.41 12.69
CA GLU A 145 4.63 3.74 13.12
C GLU A 145 5.53 3.90 11.90
N VAL A 146 6.30 4.99 11.88
CA VAL A 146 7.22 5.35 10.80
C VAL A 146 8.54 5.86 11.40
N GLY A 147 9.61 5.69 10.63
CA GLY A 147 10.92 6.14 11.05
C GLY A 147 11.91 4.99 11.18
N THR A 148 12.56 4.69 10.10
CA THR A 148 13.72 3.80 10.04
C THR A 148 14.86 4.60 9.42
N GLU A 149 15.52 5.41 10.20
CA GLU A 149 16.79 6.11 9.94
C GLU A 149 17.16 6.31 8.46
N GLY A 150 16.39 7.14 7.76
CA GLY A 150 16.65 7.48 6.36
C GLY A 150 16.16 6.43 5.32
N GLN A 151 15.63 5.31 5.76
CA GLN A 151 15.10 4.28 4.86
C GLN A 151 13.74 4.67 4.28
N TRP A 152 13.48 4.24 3.06
CA TRP A 152 12.16 4.32 2.46
C TRP A 152 11.22 3.26 3.03
N GLN A 153 9.99 3.66 3.32
CA GLN A 153 8.93 2.78 3.77
C GLN A 153 7.72 2.95 2.87
N MET A 154 7.08 1.85 2.51
CA MET A 154 5.80 1.89 1.83
C MET A 154 4.71 2.00 2.87
N VAL A 155 3.93 3.08 2.85
CA VAL A 155 2.80 3.32 3.74
C VAL A 155 1.51 3.19 2.93
N SER A 156 0.54 2.51 3.50
CA SER A 156 -0.74 2.27 2.85
C SER A 156 -1.80 3.30 3.22
N ASN A 157 -2.71 3.58 2.28
CA ASN A 157 -4.02 4.10 2.63
C ASN A 157 -4.80 2.99 3.37
N PRO A 158 -5.15 3.17 4.66
CA PRO A 158 -5.78 2.11 5.43
C PRO A 158 -7.30 2.00 5.21
N PHE A 159 -7.88 2.85 4.39
CA PHE A 159 -9.32 2.95 4.15
C PHE A 159 -9.71 2.53 2.74
N PRO A 160 -10.91 1.95 2.54
CA PRO A 160 -11.43 1.55 1.24
C PRO A 160 -12.00 2.72 0.42
N CYS A 161 -11.45 3.90 0.59
CA CYS A 161 -11.80 5.13 -0.12
C CYS A 161 -10.54 5.92 -0.44
N ASP A 162 -10.67 6.99 -1.20
CA ASP A 162 -9.56 7.89 -1.47
C ASP A 162 -9.04 8.52 -0.17
N LEU A 163 -7.72 8.62 -0.05
CA LEU A 163 -7.07 9.28 1.07
C LEU A 163 -6.82 10.74 0.74
N ASP A 164 -7.38 11.63 1.58
CA ASP A 164 -7.09 13.06 1.56
C ASP A 164 -6.02 13.39 2.61
N ILE A 165 -5.13 14.34 2.31
CA ILE A 165 -4.08 14.78 3.24
C ILE A 165 -4.67 15.38 4.52
N ALA A 166 -5.85 15.99 4.45
CA ALA A 166 -6.58 16.55 5.61
C ALA A 166 -6.94 15.46 6.65
N ASN A 167 -7.02 14.20 6.23
CA ASN A 167 -7.32 13.06 7.09
C ASN A 167 -6.07 12.33 7.60
N MET A 168 -4.90 12.94 7.44
CA MET A 168 -3.62 12.40 7.89
C MET A 168 -2.93 13.38 8.84
N LYS A 169 -2.81 13.01 10.11
CA LYS A 169 -2.01 13.75 11.10
C LYS A 169 -0.62 13.14 11.23
N VAL A 170 0.32 13.97 11.63
CA VAL A 170 1.71 13.59 11.86
C VAL A 170 2.02 13.82 13.33
N GLU A 171 2.58 12.82 14.01
CA GLU A 171 3.05 12.94 15.39
C GLU A 171 4.50 12.45 15.49
N GLY A 172 5.34 13.19 16.24
CA GLY A 172 6.71 12.80 16.54
C GLY A 172 7.72 12.97 15.41
N LEU A 173 7.32 13.21 14.15
CA LEU A 173 8.27 13.48 13.07
C LEU A 173 8.88 14.86 13.21
N VAL A 174 10.19 14.95 13.00
CA VAL A 174 10.94 16.22 13.01
C VAL A 174 10.79 16.89 11.64
N PRO A 175 10.15 18.07 11.56
CA PRO A 175 10.03 18.78 10.29
C PRO A 175 11.36 19.41 9.90
N GLY A 176 11.66 19.43 8.62
CA GLY A 176 12.76 20.26 8.10
C GLY A 176 12.28 21.66 7.71
N THR A 177 13.04 22.32 6.85
CA THR A 177 12.68 23.59 6.22
C THR A 177 12.74 23.45 4.70
N TYR A 178 12.18 24.40 3.98
CA TYR A 178 12.27 24.40 2.52
C TYR A 178 13.72 24.31 2.00
N SER A 179 14.65 24.97 2.69
CA SER A 179 16.07 24.92 2.31
C SER A 179 16.74 23.58 2.59
N THR A 180 16.28 22.83 3.59
CA THR A 180 16.82 21.53 3.99
C THR A 180 15.94 20.34 3.58
N ARG A 181 14.89 20.58 2.78
CA ARG A 181 13.86 19.58 2.48
C ARG A 181 14.38 18.26 1.90
N ASN A 182 15.45 18.30 1.14
CA ASN A 182 16.00 17.10 0.51
C ASN A 182 16.80 16.21 1.47
N THR A 183 17.27 16.76 2.58
CA THR A 183 18.18 16.10 3.52
C THR A 183 17.58 15.86 4.89
N VAL A 184 16.75 16.79 5.38
CA VAL A 184 16.22 16.77 6.76
C VAL A 184 14.72 16.50 6.81
N SER A 185 13.93 17.03 5.86
CA SER A 185 12.47 16.85 5.90
C SER A 185 12.05 15.43 5.62
N PRO A 186 11.09 14.88 6.37
CA PRO A 186 10.34 13.71 5.92
C PRO A 186 9.75 13.95 4.52
N GLN A 187 9.85 12.95 3.66
CA GLN A 187 9.40 13.01 2.27
C GLN A 187 8.34 11.96 2.02
N MET A 188 7.21 12.38 1.48
CA MET A 188 6.17 11.49 0.96
C MET A 188 6.18 11.54 -0.57
N GLN A 189 6.26 10.38 -1.21
CA GLN A 189 6.25 10.26 -2.68
C GLN A 189 5.05 9.43 -3.12
N VAL A 190 4.16 10.07 -3.84
CA VAL A 190 2.93 9.47 -4.38
C VAL A 190 3.16 9.15 -5.85
N HIS A 191 3.07 7.88 -6.21
CA HIS A 191 3.26 7.41 -7.58
C HIS A 191 2.09 7.82 -8.47
N LYS A 192 2.41 8.34 -9.66
CA LYS A 192 1.47 8.67 -10.74
C LYS A 192 1.60 7.61 -11.84
N PRO A 193 0.64 6.70 -11.98
CA PRO A 193 0.72 5.65 -12.99
C PRO A 193 0.68 6.17 -14.43
N SER A 194 0.06 7.36 -14.66
CA SER A 194 -0.11 7.93 -16.00
C SER A 194 1.21 8.20 -16.73
N ASP A 195 2.19 8.71 -16.01
CA ASP A 195 3.49 9.13 -16.55
C ASP A 195 4.68 8.48 -15.85
N ASN A 196 4.41 7.56 -14.91
CA ASN A 196 5.40 6.84 -14.10
C ASN A 196 6.32 7.78 -13.30
N THR A 197 5.79 8.92 -12.86
CA THR A 197 6.49 9.89 -12.02
C THR A 197 5.94 9.89 -10.60
N TYR A 198 6.43 10.83 -9.76
CA TYR A 198 5.98 10.99 -8.38
C TYR A 198 5.61 12.44 -8.09
N THR A 199 4.53 12.63 -7.33
CA THR A 199 4.33 13.88 -6.60
C THR A 199 5.07 13.77 -5.28
N ILE A 200 5.91 14.76 -4.96
CA ILE A 200 6.73 14.76 -3.76
C ILE A 200 6.21 15.84 -2.81
N TYR A 201 5.94 15.43 -1.57
CA TYR A 201 5.59 16.31 -0.47
C TYR A 201 6.70 16.25 0.58
N TYR A 202 6.99 17.39 1.21
CA TYR A 202 7.98 17.52 2.28
C TYR A 202 7.30 18.02 3.55
N TYR A 203 7.60 17.42 4.70
CA TYR A 203 7.10 17.88 5.98
C TYR A 203 8.00 18.98 6.51
N ASN A 204 7.57 20.24 6.40
CA ASN A 204 8.36 21.43 6.69
C ASN A 204 7.71 22.29 7.78
N SER A 205 8.55 22.96 8.60
CA SER A 205 8.13 23.92 9.61
C SER A 205 7.93 25.35 9.06
N ASP A 206 8.38 25.59 7.83
CA ASP A 206 8.27 26.89 7.13
C ASP A 206 7.40 26.82 5.87
N ALA A 207 6.51 25.84 5.82
CA ALA A 207 5.50 25.78 4.78
C ALA A 207 4.58 27.01 4.87
N LYS A 208 4.12 27.53 3.74
CA LYS A 208 3.29 28.73 3.68
C LYS A 208 1.81 28.39 3.56
N ASP A 209 1.02 28.84 4.51
CA ASP A 209 -0.43 28.85 4.44
C ASP A 209 -0.91 30.28 4.64
N ALA A 210 -1.66 30.81 3.67
CA ALA A 210 -2.11 32.21 3.64
C ALA A 210 -0.99 33.23 3.97
N GLY A 211 0.26 32.93 3.60
CA GLY A 211 1.43 33.76 3.86
C GLY A 211 2.16 33.52 5.19
N ALA A 212 1.52 32.86 6.15
CA ALA A 212 2.13 32.49 7.44
C ALA A 212 2.97 31.21 7.31
N ASN A 213 3.97 31.06 8.19
CA ASN A 213 4.68 29.79 8.34
C ASN A 213 3.85 28.83 9.18
N VAL A 214 3.69 27.61 8.68
CA VAL A 214 3.02 26.50 9.37
C VAL A 214 3.87 25.24 9.25
N THR A 215 3.73 24.34 10.21
CA THR A 215 4.31 23.00 10.10
C THR A 215 3.31 22.10 9.38
N ALA A 216 3.61 21.76 8.13
CA ALA A 216 2.72 20.98 7.28
C ALA A 216 3.47 20.23 6.18
N TRP A 217 2.76 19.29 5.53
CA TRP A 217 3.19 18.78 4.23
C TRP A 217 3.12 19.91 3.20
N ALA A 218 4.12 20.00 2.36
CA ALA A 218 4.23 21.07 1.37
C ALA A 218 4.76 20.55 0.02
N THR A 219 4.22 21.09 -1.06
CA THR A 219 4.89 21.06 -2.36
C THR A 219 5.65 22.38 -2.53
N ALA A 220 6.94 22.30 -2.83
CA ALA A 220 7.81 23.48 -2.75
C ALA A 220 7.64 24.18 -1.38
N ARG A 221 7.09 25.39 -1.33
CA ARG A 221 6.81 26.13 -0.10
C ARG A 221 5.35 26.18 0.32
N ALA A 222 4.44 25.87 -0.59
CA ALA A 222 3.01 25.93 -0.29
C ALA A 222 2.60 24.76 0.59
N ALA A 223 1.96 25.06 1.72
CA ALA A 223 1.33 24.04 2.55
C ALA A 223 0.20 23.36 1.78
N VAL A 224 0.10 22.05 1.94
CA VAL A 224 -1.00 21.25 1.38
C VAL A 224 -1.85 20.79 2.54
N THR A 225 -3.00 21.45 2.71
CA THR A 225 -3.93 21.22 3.81
C THR A 225 -5.11 20.36 3.42
N SER A 226 -5.35 20.17 2.13
CA SER A 226 -6.41 19.31 1.58
C SER A 226 -6.01 18.79 0.20
N GLY A 227 -6.69 17.76 -0.25
CA GLY A 227 -6.52 17.16 -1.57
C GLY A 227 -6.13 15.68 -1.51
N LYS A 228 -6.56 14.97 -2.53
CA LYS A 228 -6.32 13.52 -2.64
C LYS A 228 -4.84 13.21 -2.75
N ILE A 229 -4.35 12.34 -1.85
CA ILE A 229 -3.00 11.79 -1.89
C ILE A 229 -2.98 10.53 -2.76
N CYS A 230 -3.86 9.58 -2.49
CA CYS A 230 -3.93 8.34 -3.24
C CYS A 230 -5.34 7.74 -3.24
N ASP A 231 -5.60 6.92 -4.24
CA ASP A 231 -6.85 6.17 -4.37
C ASP A 231 -6.98 5.07 -3.30
N ALA A 232 -8.17 4.49 -3.19
CA ALA A 232 -8.39 3.25 -2.46
C ALA A 232 -7.41 2.16 -2.92
N CYS A 233 -6.97 1.30 -2.01
CA CYS A 233 -5.98 0.24 -2.25
C CYS A 233 -4.62 0.70 -2.80
N LYS A 234 -4.31 1.98 -2.70
CA LYS A 234 -3.01 2.57 -3.03
C LYS A 234 -2.26 2.98 -1.78
N GLY A 235 -0.99 3.29 -1.95
CA GLY A 235 -0.12 3.80 -0.90
C GLY A 235 0.87 4.80 -1.46
N PHE A 236 1.83 5.15 -0.62
CA PHE A 236 2.89 6.07 -0.97
C PHE A 236 4.20 5.65 -0.30
N TRP A 237 5.30 6.11 -0.84
CA TRP A 237 6.59 6.01 -0.18
C TRP A 237 6.75 7.12 0.85
N LEU A 238 7.27 6.76 2.01
CA LEU A 238 7.67 7.69 3.05
C LEU A 238 9.13 7.47 3.40
N LYS A 239 9.91 8.54 3.41
CA LYS A 239 11.26 8.57 3.95
C LYS A 239 11.28 9.48 5.17
N VAL A 240 11.77 8.96 6.29
CA VAL A 240 12.01 9.73 7.51
C VAL A 240 13.52 9.80 7.70
N PRO A 241 14.16 10.96 7.47
CA PRO A 241 15.62 11.09 7.52
C PRO A 241 16.21 10.82 8.90
N SER A 242 15.48 11.16 9.96
CA SER A 242 15.90 10.94 11.35
C SER A 242 14.71 10.83 12.30
N GLY A 243 14.91 10.13 13.40
CA GLY A 243 13.88 9.95 14.43
C GLY A 243 12.78 8.94 14.03
N THR A 244 11.81 8.85 14.88
CA THR A 244 10.60 8.02 14.72
C THR A 244 9.38 8.88 14.94
N GLY A 245 8.24 8.44 14.42
CA GLY A 245 6.95 9.10 14.60
C GLY A 245 5.81 8.23 14.13
N LYS A 246 4.64 8.85 14.03
CA LYS A 246 3.43 8.18 13.58
C LYS A 246 2.74 9.00 12.50
N LEU A 247 2.13 8.30 11.57
CA LEU A 247 1.04 8.83 10.75
C LEU A 247 -0.27 8.31 11.33
N ILE A 248 -1.20 9.22 11.60
CA ILE A 248 -2.53 8.91 12.14
C ILE A 248 -3.54 9.25 11.08
N PHE A 249 -4.22 8.22 10.59
CA PHE A 249 -5.23 8.35 9.55
C PHE A 249 -6.62 8.29 10.17
N THR A 250 -7.49 9.18 9.74
CA THR A 250 -8.91 9.19 10.09
C THR A 250 -9.75 8.97 8.84
N MET A 251 -10.87 8.27 8.98
CA MET A 251 -11.81 8.11 7.88
C MET A 251 -12.35 9.50 7.48
N PRO A 252 -12.40 9.82 6.18
CA PRO A 252 -13.09 11.02 5.73
C PRO A 252 -14.53 11.04 6.25
N SER A 253 -14.94 12.14 6.88
CA SER A 253 -16.35 12.33 7.21
C SER A 253 -17.12 12.46 5.90
N ASN A 254 -18.10 11.59 5.70
CA ASN A 254 -19.07 11.77 4.62
C ASN A 254 -19.84 13.07 4.93
N ASN A 255 -19.52 14.15 4.23
CA ASN A 255 -20.35 15.34 4.20
C ASN A 255 -21.50 15.16 3.21
#